data_4e1096c20dd7d0d4f1c8a68ca3a26d87
#
_entry.id   4e1096c20dd7d0d4f1c8a68ca3a26d87
#
_cell.length_a   1.000
_cell.length_b   1.000
_cell.length_c   1.000
_cell.angle_alpha   90.00
_cell.angle_beta   90.00
_cell.angle_gamma   90.00
#
_symmetry.space_group_name_H-M   'P 1'
#
loop_
_entity.id
_entity.type
_entity.pdbx_description
1 polymer ?
#
loop_
_entity_poly.entity_id
_entity_poly.type
_entity_poly.pdbx_seq_one_letter_code
_entity_poly.pdbx_strand_id
1 'polypeptide(L)'
;MSKQEIQAVRNWYAIHTYAGYENVVLRNLRQRIDSLGMNDKIFNVIVPVEKKIKIKAGKRVEVEEKIYPGYVLVDMIVTDDSWYVVRNTPRVTGFVGAGVNPVPLKKEEVDYLFKKMDAGTAKHKIDMAVGETVLITDGPFKELEGKVNSVDQDRGKIKVLVSMFGRETPVELDFLQVKKI
;
A
#
# COMPACT_ATOMS: atom_id res chain seq x y z
N MET A 1 5.51 29.69 -29.14
CA MET A 1 4.77 28.78 -28.22
C MET A 1 5.32 28.96 -26.83
N SER A 2 4.48 29.43 -25.93
CA SER A 2 4.91 29.52 -24.55
C SER A 2 5.00 28.11 -23.97
N LYS A 3 6.04 27.87 -23.21
CA LYS A 3 6.23 26.60 -22.46
C LYS A 3 5.01 26.21 -21.59
N GLN A 4 4.08 27.15 -21.40
CA GLN A 4 2.87 26.98 -20.59
C GLN A 4 1.79 26.14 -21.29
N GLU A 5 1.75 26.12 -22.63
CA GLU A 5 0.74 25.32 -23.35
C GLU A 5 1.02 23.82 -23.34
N ILE A 6 2.30 23.44 -23.23
CA ILE A 6 2.71 22.04 -23.21
C ILE A 6 2.45 21.40 -21.84
N GLN A 7 2.34 22.20 -20.78
CA GLN A 7 2.18 21.73 -19.40
C GLN A 7 0.74 21.82 -18.87
N ALA A 8 -0.21 22.28 -19.69
CA ALA A 8 -1.62 22.41 -19.28
C ALA A 8 -2.35 21.07 -19.15
N VAL A 9 -1.65 19.95 -19.08
CA VAL A 9 -2.22 18.61 -18.94
C VAL A 9 -2.06 18.13 -17.51
N ARG A 10 -3.17 17.64 -16.96
CA ARG A 10 -3.22 17.03 -15.65
C ARG A 10 -2.48 15.68 -15.66
N ASN A 11 -1.50 15.55 -14.78
CA ASN A 11 -0.69 14.34 -14.63
C ASN A 11 -0.36 14.07 -13.16
N TRP A 12 0.06 12.85 -12.89
CA TRP A 12 0.64 12.50 -11.61
C TRP A 12 2.15 12.76 -11.60
N TYR A 13 2.61 13.37 -10.52
CA TYR A 13 4.03 13.67 -10.28
C TYR A 13 4.44 13.11 -8.93
N ALA A 14 5.69 12.72 -8.80
CA ALA A 14 6.26 12.33 -7.53
C ALA A 14 7.07 13.49 -6.95
N ILE A 15 6.87 13.76 -5.66
CA ILE A 15 7.71 14.68 -4.90
C ILE A 15 8.46 13.90 -3.83
N HIS A 16 9.63 14.37 -3.50
CA HIS A 16 10.53 13.72 -2.55
C HIS A 16 10.54 14.46 -1.21
N THR A 17 10.55 13.69 -0.14
CA THR A 17 10.76 14.15 1.23
C THR A 17 11.63 13.12 1.96
N TYR A 18 12.04 13.41 3.18
CA TYR A 18 12.72 12.43 4.00
C TYR A 18 11.73 11.35 4.46
N ALA A 19 12.19 10.10 4.52
CA ALA A 19 11.39 8.99 5.01
C ALA A 19 10.89 9.27 6.43
N GLY A 20 9.58 9.06 6.66
CA GLY A 20 8.91 9.38 7.90
C GLY A 20 8.13 10.70 7.88
N TYR A 21 8.41 11.58 6.93
CA TYR A 21 7.74 12.88 6.83
C TYR A 21 6.65 12.95 5.75
N GLU A 22 6.30 11.85 5.10
CA GLU A 22 5.33 11.82 4.00
C GLU A 22 3.96 12.33 4.43
N ASN A 23 3.47 11.91 5.58
CA ASN A 23 2.17 12.36 6.10
C ASN A 23 2.18 13.84 6.53
N VAL A 24 3.31 14.32 7.00
CA VAL A 24 3.51 15.75 7.31
C VAL A 24 3.40 16.57 6.03
N VAL A 25 4.04 16.14 4.96
CA VAL A 25 3.96 16.78 3.64
C VAL A 25 2.53 16.77 3.11
N LEU A 26 1.86 15.63 3.19
CA LEU A 26 0.47 15.47 2.77
C LEU A 26 -0.44 16.51 3.43
N ARG A 27 -0.35 16.63 4.73
CA ARG A 27 -1.15 17.57 5.54
C ARG A 27 -0.80 19.01 5.20
N ASN A 28 0.48 19.35 5.18
CA ASN A 28 0.94 20.70 4.88
C ASN A 28 0.55 21.13 3.47
N LEU A 29 0.70 20.24 2.49
CA LEU A 29 0.35 20.54 1.11
C LEU A 29 -1.15 20.73 0.94
N ARG A 30 -1.98 19.88 1.53
CA ARG A 30 -3.43 20.04 1.51
C ARG A 30 -3.86 21.38 2.11
N GLN A 31 -3.27 21.76 3.21
CA GLN A 31 -3.55 23.06 3.84
C GLN A 31 -3.17 24.23 2.93
N ARG A 32 -2.03 24.15 2.26
CA ARG A 32 -1.58 25.18 1.33
C ARG A 32 -2.45 25.28 0.09
N ILE A 33 -2.90 24.14 -0.43
CA ILE A 33 -3.84 24.09 -1.57
C ILE A 33 -5.11 24.86 -1.24
N ASP A 34 -5.68 24.62 -0.07
CA ASP A 34 -6.88 25.29 0.38
C ASP A 34 -6.64 26.77 0.67
N SER A 35 -5.57 27.11 1.38
CA SER A 35 -5.26 28.49 1.76
C SER A 35 -4.91 29.38 0.55
N LEU A 36 -4.28 28.82 -0.47
CA LEU A 36 -3.80 29.56 -1.64
C LEU A 36 -4.74 29.42 -2.86
N GLY A 37 -5.87 28.73 -2.69
CA GLY A 37 -6.85 28.56 -3.75
C GLY A 37 -6.35 27.77 -4.95
N MET A 38 -5.52 26.75 -4.73
CA MET A 38 -4.91 25.93 -5.79
C MET A 38 -5.73 24.69 -6.14
N ASN A 39 -6.99 24.59 -5.72
CA ASN A 39 -7.84 23.42 -5.97
C ASN A 39 -8.12 23.18 -7.48
N ASP A 40 -7.97 24.19 -8.30
CA ASP A 40 -8.12 24.12 -9.76
C ASP A 40 -6.86 23.64 -10.49
N LYS A 41 -5.74 23.54 -9.79
CA LYS A 41 -4.45 23.12 -10.34
C LYS A 41 -3.90 21.87 -9.66
N ILE A 42 -4.12 21.70 -8.37
CA ILE A 42 -3.65 20.56 -7.58
C ILE A 42 -4.88 19.82 -7.05
N PHE A 43 -5.13 18.62 -7.58
CA PHE A 43 -6.39 17.90 -7.39
C PHE A 43 -6.32 16.86 -6.27
N ASN A 44 -5.21 16.11 -6.23
CA ASN A 44 -5.04 15.04 -5.26
C ASN A 44 -3.59 15.00 -4.76
N VAL A 45 -3.44 14.63 -3.49
CA VAL A 45 -2.15 14.35 -2.88
C VAL A 45 -2.29 13.05 -2.11
N ILE A 46 -1.45 12.08 -2.43
CA ILE A 46 -1.49 10.77 -1.77
C ILE A 46 -0.10 10.30 -1.35
N VAL A 47 -0.06 9.58 -0.25
CA VAL A 47 1.12 8.82 0.17
C VAL A 47 0.87 7.37 -0.26
N PRO A 48 1.69 6.82 -1.17
CA PRO A 48 1.46 5.45 -1.65
C PRO A 48 1.77 4.45 -0.54
N VAL A 49 0.72 3.82 -0.04
CA VAL A 49 0.78 2.79 1.00
C VAL A 49 0.05 1.54 0.53
N GLU A 50 0.51 0.38 0.96
CA GLU A 50 -0.21 -0.86 0.79
C GLU A 50 -0.61 -1.40 2.16
N LYS A 51 -1.80 -2.00 2.22
CA LYS A 51 -2.29 -2.65 3.42
C LYS A 51 -1.84 -4.10 3.40
N LYS A 52 -1.15 -4.51 4.46
CA LYS A 52 -0.73 -5.90 4.66
C LYS A 52 -1.33 -6.44 5.94
N ILE A 53 -1.63 -7.72 5.93
CA ILE A 53 -2.11 -8.41 7.11
C ILE A 53 -0.94 -9.21 7.68
N LYS A 54 -0.60 -8.94 8.93
CA LYS A 54 0.46 -9.64 9.66
C LYS A 54 -0.13 -10.30 10.90
N ILE A 55 0.46 -11.42 11.29
CA ILE A 55 0.11 -12.09 12.53
C ILE A 55 1.07 -11.62 13.62
N LYS A 56 0.51 -11.01 14.67
CA LYS A 56 1.24 -10.62 15.88
C LYS A 56 0.57 -11.25 17.09
N ALA A 57 1.32 -12.04 17.86
CA ALA A 57 0.83 -12.76 19.05
C ALA A 57 -0.43 -13.59 18.79
N GLY A 58 -0.47 -14.30 17.66
CA GLY A 58 -1.60 -15.12 17.25
C GLY A 58 -2.82 -14.34 16.76
N LYS A 59 -2.74 -13.01 16.69
CA LYS A 59 -3.83 -12.14 16.23
C LYS A 59 -3.50 -11.54 14.86
N ARG A 60 -4.55 -11.43 14.05
CA ARG A 60 -4.50 -10.79 12.75
C ARG A 60 -4.48 -9.28 12.94
N VAL A 61 -3.43 -8.62 12.43
CA VAL A 61 -3.26 -7.17 12.49
C VAL A 61 -3.12 -6.63 11.08
N GLU A 62 -3.94 -5.65 10.72
CA GLU A 62 -3.78 -4.90 9.48
C GLU A 62 -2.74 -3.80 9.70
N VAL A 63 -1.70 -3.80 8.87
CA VAL A 63 -0.65 -2.78 8.90
C VAL A 63 -0.54 -2.09 7.55
N GLU A 64 -0.26 -0.79 7.56
CA GLU A 64 0.03 -0.03 6.37
C GLU A 64 1.54 0.10 6.21
N GLU A 65 2.06 -0.28 5.04
CA GLU A 65 3.46 -0.09 4.69
C GLU A 65 3.56 0.84 3.49
N LYS A 66 4.48 1.78 3.56
CA LYS A 66 4.74 2.68 2.44
C LYS A 66 5.39 1.91 1.30
N ILE A 67 4.82 2.04 0.10
CA ILE A 67 5.34 1.38 -1.10
C ILE A 67 6.69 2.00 -1.49
N TYR A 68 6.76 3.33 -1.46
CA TYR A 68 7.98 4.08 -1.72
C TYR A 68 8.22 5.08 -0.58
N PRO A 69 9.00 4.72 0.46
CA PRO A 69 9.34 5.66 1.52
C PRO A 69 10.05 6.91 1.00
N GLY A 70 9.65 8.07 1.48
CA GLY A 70 10.20 9.34 1.07
C GLY A 70 9.56 9.95 -0.17
N TYR A 71 8.49 9.38 -0.70
CA TYR A 71 7.77 9.87 -1.88
C TYR A 71 6.32 10.15 -1.58
N VAL A 72 5.83 11.25 -2.16
CA VAL A 72 4.41 11.63 -2.13
C VAL A 72 3.98 11.86 -3.58
N LEU A 73 2.80 11.38 -3.94
CA LEU A 73 2.25 11.56 -5.29
C LEU A 73 1.28 12.73 -5.32
N VAL A 74 1.41 13.56 -6.34
CA VAL A 74 0.57 14.73 -6.55
C VAL A 74 -0.05 14.67 -7.94
N ASP A 75 -1.38 14.75 -7.99
CA ASP A 75 -2.16 14.85 -9.22
C ASP A 75 -2.42 16.33 -9.48
N MET A 76 -1.77 16.89 -10.49
CA MET A 76 -1.76 18.33 -10.70
C MET A 76 -1.54 18.71 -12.16
N ILE A 77 -1.89 19.95 -12.45
CA ILE A 77 -1.43 20.66 -13.65
C ILE A 77 -0.24 21.53 -13.23
N VAL A 78 0.92 21.33 -13.84
CA VAL A 78 2.12 22.09 -13.52
C VAL A 78 2.06 23.45 -14.19
N THR A 79 1.97 24.49 -13.37
CA THR A 79 2.15 25.90 -13.75
C THR A 79 3.22 26.48 -12.82
N ASP A 80 3.67 27.69 -13.10
CA ASP A 80 4.63 28.38 -12.21
C ASP A 80 4.08 28.47 -10.79
N ASP A 81 2.80 28.78 -10.64
CA ASP A 81 2.15 28.92 -9.34
C ASP A 81 1.99 27.58 -8.63
N SER A 82 1.49 26.56 -9.30
CA SER A 82 1.31 25.24 -8.72
C SER A 82 2.64 24.57 -8.36
N TRP A 83 3.63 24.70 -9.23
CA TRP A 83 4.99 24.24 -8.96
C TRP A 83 5.57 24.90 -7.71
N TYR A 84 5.42 26.22 -7.61
CA TYR A 84 5.91 26.99 -6.46
C TYR A 84 5.25 26.55 -5.16
N VAL A 85 3.93 26.37 -5.15
CA VAL A 85 3.18 25.93 -3.96
C VAL A 85 3.67 24.57 -3.48
N VAL A 86 3.81 23.62 -4.38
CA VAL A 86 4.27 22.26 -4.03
C VAL A 86 5.73 22.27 -3.59
N ARG A 87 6.60 22.93 -4.37
CA ARG A 87 8.05 22.94 -4.08
C ARG A 87 8.38 23.62 -2.75
N ASN A 88 7.62 24.63 -2.36
CA ASN A 88 7.85 25.38 -1.13
C ASN A 88 7.04 24.87 0.07
N THR A 89 6.35 23.77 -0.08
CA THR A 89 5.69 23.10 1.05
C THR A 89 6.77 22.60 2.02
N PRO A 90 6.61 22.84 3.34
CA PRO A 90 7.58 22.36 4.32
C PRO A 90 7.85 20.86 4.21
N ARG A 91 9.10 20.49 4.30
CA ARG A 91 9.61 19.11 4.20
C ARG A 91 9.67 18.53 2.79
N VAL A 92 9.20 19.23 1.77
CA VAL A 92 9.41 18.82 0.37
C VAL A 92 10.83 19.19 -0.05
N THR A 93 11.57 18.22 -0.55
CA THR A 93 12.94 18.42 -1.02
C THR A 93 12.99 18.72 -2.52
N GLY A 94 11.99 18.31 -3.28
CA GLY A 94 11.86 18.60 -4.69
C GLY A 94 10.94 17.65 -5.44
N PHE A 95 10.73 17.95 -6.72
CA PHE A 95 10.06 17.05 -7.64
C PHE A 95 11.04 15.99 -8.14
N VAL A 96 10.52 14.79 -8.40
CA VAL A 96 11.25 13.78 -9.15
C VAL A 96 11.19 14.15 -10.64
N GLY A 97 12.34 14.28 -11.26
CA GLY A 97 12.40 14.65 -12.66
C GLY A 97 13.82 15.01 -13.12
N ALA A 98 13.91 15.59 -14.30
CA ALA A 98 15.16 16.02 -14.88
C ALA A 98 15.42 17.51 -14.55
N GLY A 99 16.36 17.78 -13.64
CA GLY A 99 16.70 19.13 -13.22
C GLY A 99 15.55 19.82 -12.48
N VAL A 100 15.16 21.01 -12.94
CA VAL A 100 14.06 21.79 -12.35
C VAL A 100 12.69 21.47 -12.97
N ASN A 101 12.66 20.63 -13.99
CA ASN A 101 11.43 20.28 -14.68
C ASN A 101 10.84 18.97 -14.11
N PRO A 102 9.64 19.00 -13.54
CA PRO A 102 8.98 17.78 -13.11
C PRO A 102 8.69 16.87 -14.31
N VAL A 103 8.94 15.57 -14.15
CA VAL A 103 8.60 14.56 -15.15
C VAL A 103 7.35 13.82 -14.69
N PRO A 104 6.26 13.80 -15.48
CA PRO A 104 5.05 13.09 -15.11
C PRO A 104 5.31 11.58 -15.03
N LEU A 105 4.64 10.92 -14.11
CA LEU A 105 4.66 9.47 -14.02
C LEU A 105 3.98 8.87 -15.25
N LYS A 106 4.50 7.75 -15.72
CA LYS A 106 3.87 6.99 -16.80
C LYS A 106 2.55 6.39 -16.33
N LYS A 107 1.61 6.26 -17.26
CA LYS A 107 0.30 5.67 -16.96
C LYS A 107 0.43 4.28 -16.34
N GLU A 108 1.34 3.46 -16.83
CA GLU A 108 1.60 2.12 -16.32
C GLU A 108 2.10 2.14 -14.87
N GLU A 109 2.94 3.10 -14.53
CA GLU A 109 3.44 3.27 -13.17
C GLU A 109 2.32 3.67 -12.21
N VAL A 110 1.46 4.58 -12.63
CA VAL A 110 0.30 5.03 -11.85
C VAL A 110 -0.69 3.89 -11.65
N ASP A 111 -1.02 3.16 -12.70
CA ASP A 111 -1.93 2.02 -12.65
C ASP A 111 -1.41 0.91 -11.74
N TYR A 112 -0.12 0.62 -11.80
CA TYR A 112 0.54 -0.34 -10.92
C TYR A 112 0.43 0.05 -9.45
N LEU A 113 0.70 1.32 -9.13
CA LEU A 113 0.62 1.83 -7.77
C LEU A 113 -0.80 1.77 -7.21
N PHE A 114 -1.80 2.18 -7.99
CA PHE A 114 -3.19 2.12 -7.56
C PHE A 114 -3.66 0.70 -7.33
N LYS A 115 -3.29 -0.24 -8.20
CA LYS A 115 -3.59 -1.67 -8.00
C LYS A 115 -2.96 -2.19 -6.71
N LYS A 116 -1.72 -1.79 -6.43
CA LYS A 116 -1.02 -2.21 -5.22
C LYS A 116 -1.64 -1.62 -3.96
N MET A 117 -2.09 -0.38 -4.01
CA MET A 117 -2.81 0.27 -2.91
C MET A 117 -4.15 -0.40 -2.64
N ASP A 118 -4.87 -0.80 -3.67
CA ASP A 118 -6.19 -1.44 -3.56
C ASP A 118 -6.10 -2.93 -3.20
N ALA A 119 -4.96 -3.58 -3.41
CA ALA A 119 -4.78 -5.00 -3.15
C ALA A 119 -5.06 -5.41 -1.70
N GLY A 120 -4.87 -4.48 -0.74
CA GLY A 120 -5.18 -4.70 0.67
C GLY A 120 -6.67 -4.77 0.99
N THR A 121 -7.54 -4.33 0.09
CA THR A 121 -9.00 -4.43 0.21
C THR A 121 -9.56 -5.66 -0.49
N ALA A 122 -8.73 -6.37 -1.25
CA ALA A 122 -9.13 -7.59 -1.94
C ALA A 122 -9.41 -8.72 -0.94
N LYS A 123 -10.34 -9.60 -1.30
CA LYS A 123 -10.61 -10.82 -0.56
C LYS A 123 -9.33 -11.64 -0.39
N HIS A 124 -9.18 -12.27 0.76
CA HIS A 124 -8.02 -13.11 1.05
C HIS A 124 -7.88 -14.20 -0.01
N LYS A 125 -6.73 -14.25 -0.67
CA LYS A 125 -6.40 -15.32 -1.59
C LYS A 125 -5.76 -16.44 -0.77
N ILE A 126 -6.51 -17.47 -0.47
CA ILE A 126 -6.00 -18.66 0.18
C ILE A 126 -5.66 -19.65 -0.93
N ASP A 127 -4.37 -19.89 -1.11
CA ASP A 127 -3.84 -20.83 -2.09
C ASP A 127 -3.65 -22.23 -1.49
N MET A 128 -4.67 -22.69 -0.77
CA MET A 128 -4.67 -24.00 -0.13
C MET A 128 -5.99 -24.68 -0.42
N ALA A 129 -5.92 -25.95 -0.82
CA ALA A 129 -7.10 -26.77 -1.08
C ALA A 129 -7.29 -27.79 0.04
N VAL A 130 -8.54 -28.22 0.22
CA VAL A 130 -8.88 -29.30 1.16
C VAL A 130 -8.10 -30.57 0.81
N GLY A 131 -7.49 -31.19 1.82
CA GLY A 131 -6.67 -32.40 1.68
C GLY A 131 -5.18 -32.15 1.50
N GLU A 132 -4.75 -30.91 1.31
CA GLU A 132 -3.33 -30.58 1.24
C GLU A 132 -2.68 -30.61 2.63
N THR A 133 -1.42 -31.02 2.65
CA THR A 133 -0.61 -31.01 3.88
C THR A 133 0.02 -29.65 4.07
N VAL A 134 -0.10 -29.09 5.26
CA VAL A 134 0.46 -27.79 5.62
C VAL A 134 1.24 -27.86 6.91
N LEU A 135 2.21 -26.96 7.07
CA LEU A 135 2.98 -26.78 8.28
C LEU A 135 2.47 -25.55 9.02
N ILE A 136 2.21 -25.70 10.31
CA ILE A 136 1.81 -24.58 11.16
C ILE A 136 3.06 -23.81 11.56
N THR A 137 3.10 -22.51 11.24
CA THR A 137 4.29 -21.68 11.42
C THR A 137 4.21 -20.73 12.61
N ASP A 138 3.03 -20.55 13.19
CA ASP A 138 2.82 -19.65 14.33
C ASP A 138 1.68 -20.15 15.23
N GLY A 139 1.71 -19.77 16.49
CA GLY A 139 0.71 -20.08 17.49
C GLY A 139 1.07 -21.30 18.36
N PRO A 140 0.09 -21.80 19.17
CA PRO A 140 0.33 -22.92 20.08
C PRO A 140 0.69 -24.24 19.40
N PHE A 141 0.35 -24.36 18.11
CA PHE A 141 0.58 -25.57 17.31
C PHE A 141 1.75 -25.43 16.34
N LYS A 142 2.62 -24.46 16.56
CA LYS A 142 3.80 -24.20 15.72
C LYS A 142 4.62 -25.48 15.53
N GLU A 143 5.10 -25.68 14.29
CA GLU A 143 5.92 -26.81 13.86
C GLU A 143 5.16 -28.14 13.71
N LEU A 144 3.84 -28.15 13.94
CA LEU A 144 3.04 -29.32 13.65
C LEU A 144 2.55 -29.32 12.20
N GLU A 145 2.48 -30.50 11.62
CA GLU A 145 1.91 -30.71 10.28
C GLU A 145 0.46 -31.16 10.40
N GLY A 146 -0.35 -30.76 9.43
CA GLY A 146 -1.74 -31.18 9.38
C GLY A 146 -2.29 -31.13 7.97
N LYS A 147 -3.46 -31.71 7.77
CA LYS A 147 -4.20 -31.65 6.52
C LYS A 147 -5.29 -30.59 6.58
N VAL A 148 -5.43 -29.83 5.52
CA VAL A 148 -6.50 -28.84 5.40
C VAL A 148 -7.85 -29.55 5.34
N ASN A 149 -8.72 -29.26 6.29
CA ASN A 149 -10.08 -29.83 6.39
C ASN A 149 -11.11 -28.91 5.71
N SER A 150 -11.00 -27.61 5.90
CA SER A 150 -11.86 -26.62 5.26
C SER A 150 -11.15 -25.28 5.12
N VAL A 151 -11.62 -24.49 4.15
CA VAL A 151 -11.07 -23.16 3.85
C VAL A 151 -12.22 -22.17 3.82
N ASP A 152 -12.10 -21.10 4.62
CA ASP A 152 -13.03 -19.97 4.63
C ASP A 152 -12.30 -18.75 4.07
N GLN A 153 -12.47 -18.47 2.79
CA GLN A 153 -11.79 -17.36 2.12
C GLN A 153 -12.31 -15.99 2.58
N ASP A 154 -13.58 -15.90 2.95
CA ASP A 154 -14.17 -14.63 3.36
C ASP A 154 -13.61 -14.15 4.69
N ARG A 155 -13.37 -15.07 5.60
CA ARG A 155 -12.81 -14.79 6.93
C ARG A 155 -11.29 -14.92 6.99
N GLY A 156 -10.66 -15.47 5.94
CA GLY A 156 -9.24 -15.78 5.95
C GLY A 156 -8.84 -16.84 6.97
N LYS A 157 -9.72 -17.81 7.22
CA LYS A 157 -9.51 -18.88 8.18
C LYS A 157 -9.44 -20.23 7.48
N ILE A 158 -8.64 -21.13 8.03
CA ILE A 158 -8.61 -22.52 7.62
C ILE A 158 -8.73 -23.44 8.82
N LYS A 159 -9.37 -24.58 8.62
CA LYS A 159 -9.38 -25.66 9.59
C LYS A 159 -8.39 -26.72 9.16
N VAL A 160 -7.48 -27.05 10.05
CA VAL A 160 -6.43 -28.04 9.82
C VAL A 160 -6.62 -29.20 10.78
N LEU A 161 -6.59 -30.41 10.27
CA LEU A 161 -6.61 -31.62 11.10
C LEU A 161 -5.18 -31.91 11.54
N VAL A 162 -4.94 -31.75 12.82
CA VAL A 162 -3.64 -32.01 13.45
C VAL A 162 -3.71 -33.30 14.25
N SER A 163 -2.75 -34.17 14.05
CA SER A 163 -2.63 -35.40 14.85
C SER A 163 -1.96 -35.07 16.19
N MET A 164 -2.73 -35.17 17.28
CA MET A 164 -2.24 -35.00 18.64
C MET A 164 -2.67 -36.19 19.50
N PHE A 165 -1.71 -36.75 20.20
CA PHE A 165 -1.97 -37.89 21.11
C PHE A 165 -2.72 -39.07 20.45
N GLY A 166 -2.41 -39.33 19.17
CA GLY A 166 -3.06 -40.40 18.39
C GLY A 166 -4.46 -40.09 17.90
N ARG A 167 -4.91 -38.83 18.02
CA ARG A 167 -6.22 -38.36 17.56
C ARG A 167 -6.08 -37.21 16.62
N GLU A 168 -6.88 -37.19 15.55
CA GLU A 168 -6.99 -36.04 14.65
C GLU A 168 -7.94 -35.03 15.29
N THR A 169 -7.43 -33.82 15.51
CA THR A 169 -8.18 -32.70 16.10
C THR A 169 -8.25 -31.57 15.10
N PRO A 170 -9.46 -31.07 14.76
CA PRO A 170 -9.57 -29.89 13.90
C PRO A 170 -9.20 -28.64 14.69
N VAL A 171 -8.29 -27.84 14.09
CA VAL A 171 -7.83 -26.57 14.65
C VAL A 171 -8.13 -25.48 13.66
N GLU A 172 -8.80 -24.42 14.10
CA GLU A 172 -9.04 -23.25 13.28
C GLU A 172 -7.86 -22.30 13.41
N LEU A 173 -7.27 -21.96 12.26
CA LEU A 173 -6.09 -21.09 12.17
C LEU A 173 -6.32 -20.01 11.11
N ASP A 174 -5.63 -18.90 11.27
CA ASP A 174 -5.53 -17.92 10.20
C ASP A 174 -4.63 -18.49 9.07
N PHE A 175 -4.99 -18.23 7.81
CA PHE A 175 -4.23 -18.78 6.67
C PHE A 175 -2.76 -18.31 6.66
N LEU A 176 -2.44 -17.19 7.34
CA LEU A 176 -1.06 -16.70 7.48
C LEU A 176 -0.25 -17.49 8.52
N GLN A 177 -0.91 -18.29 9.35
CA GLN A 177 -0.26 -19.13 10.38
C GLN A 177 0.17 -20.49 9.83
N VAL A 178 -0.11 -20.78 8.58
CA VAL A 178 0.22 -22.05 7.95
C VAL A 178 0.98 -21.83 6.65
N LYS A 179 1.82 -22.78 6.32
CA LYS A 179 2.61 -22.80 5.09
C LYS A 179 2.40 -24.10 4.36
N LYS A 180 2.23 -24.02 3.06
CA LYS A 180 2.16 -25.19 2.18
C LYS A 180 3.50 -25.92 2.16
N ILE A 181 3.48 -27.20 2.34
CA ILE A 181 4.67 -28.05 2.26
C ILE A 181 4.92 -28.47 0.81
#